data_b2b26476d4b3d04c3800244472d1ae1c
#
_entry.id   b2b26476d4b3d04c3800244472d1ae1c
#
_cell.length_a   1.000
_cell.length_b   1.000
_cell.length_c   1.000
_cell.angle_alpha   90.00
_cell.angle_beta   90.00
_cell.angle_gamma   90.00
#
_symmetry.space_group_name_H-M   'P 1'
#
loop_
_entity.id
_entity.type
_entity.pdbx_description
1 polymer ?
#
loop_
_entity_poly.entity_id
_entity_poly.type
_entity_poly.pdbx_seq_one_letter_code
_entity_poly.pdbx_strand_id
1 'polypeptide(L)'
;MVFFSRGKGGGEEIEYGFKGKGTTTHLLVDGNGSPVALTSTAANGDERQQVEPLLDRVWTRIESVQERLGKIPIFEADKGYDADQLRGKLLRRKIFPWICRRKKPGKMVEKIESTLKRIRWKVERAISWLQRKFRRLALRWERRVRYWKGFLTFGLITFWIGRLLG
;
A
#
# COMPACT_ATOMS: atom_id res chain seq x y z
N MET A 1 -0.46 0.95 -2.88
CA MET A 1 0.71 0.95 -3.80
C MET A 1 1.87 0.25 -3.13
N VAL A 2 2.84 -0.22 -3.90
CA VAL A 2 3.96 -1.02 -3.40
C VAL A 2 5.30 -0.43 -3.81
N PHE A 3 6.34 -0.70 -3.03
CA PHE A 3 7.72 -0.52 -3.45
C PHE A 3 8.53 -1.79 -3.20
N PHE A 4 9.54 -1.98 -4.01
CA PHE A 4 10.42 -3.13 -3.96
C PHE A 4 11.71 -2.78 -3.23
N SER A 5 12.17 -3.71 -2.39
CA SER A 5 13.45 -3.64 -1.69
C SER A 5 14.28 -4.87 -2.06
N ARG A 6 15.42 -4.62 -2.73
CA ARG A 6 16.32 -5.71 -3.12
C ARG A 6 16.91 -6.39 -1.89
N GLY A 7 16.86 -7.71 -1.81
CA GLY A 7 17.48 -8.51 -0.75
C GLY A 7 18.94 -8.81 -1.06
N LYS A 8 19.88 -8.42 -0.21
CA LYS A 8 21.32 -8.70 -0.39
C LYS A 8 21.75 -10.08 0.09
N GLY A 9 21.05 -10.64 1.07
CA GLY A 9 21.25 -12.02 1.55
C GLY A 9 19.97 -12.83 1.36
N GLY A 10 19.97 -14.11 1.58
CA GLY A 10 18.74 -14.91 1.72
C GLY A 10 17.99 -14.53 3.00
N GLY A 11 16.81 -15.06 3.21
CA GLY A 11 16.03 -14.87 4.43
C GLY A 11 14.53 -14.98 4.20
N GLU A 12 13.77 -14.82 5.27
CA GLU A 12 12.31 -14.88 5.25
C GLU A 12 11.73 -13.77 4.37
N GLU A 13 10.72 -14.06 3.56
CA GLU A 13 10.09 -13.13 2.60
C GLU A 13 11.09 -12.52 1.60
N ILE A 14 12.19 -13.21 1.24
CA ILE A 14 13.11 -12.79 0.19
C ILE A 14 13.10 -13.82 -0.94
N GLU A 15 12.33 -13.53 -1.98
CA GLU A 15 12.11 -14.39 -3.13
C GLU A 15 12.32 -13.64 -4.45
N TYR A 16 12.37 -14.39 -5.55
CA TYR A 16 12.42 -13.81 -6.87
C TYR A 16 11.01 -13.38 -7.31
N GLY A 17 10.89 -12.12 -7.74
CA GLY A 17 9.72 -11.56 -8.39
C GLY A 17 10.10 -10.83 -9.67
N PHE A 18 9.15 -10.10 -10.26
CA PHE A 18 9.36 -9.38 -11.53
C PHE A 18 10.53 -8.37 -11.47
N LYS A 19 10.78 -7.75 -10.30
CA LYS A 19 11.84 -6.75 -10.09
C LYS A 19 13.16 -7.35 -9.59
N GLY A 20 13.25 -8.68 -9.51
CA GLY A 20 14.42 -9.40 -9.01
C GLY A 20 14.19 -10.02 -7.62
N LYS A 21 15.30 -10.44 -6.97
CA LYS A 21 15.27 -11.07 -5.64
C LYS A 21 15.10 -10.01 -4.55
N GLY A 22 14.06 -10.15 -3.72
CA GLY A 22 13.80 -9.18 -2.65
C GLY A 22 12.46 -9.33 -1.96
N THR A 23 12.00 -8.21 -1.42
CA THR A 23 10.76 -8.08 -0.67
C THR A 23 9.93 -6.95 -1.26
N THR A 24 8.62 -7.15 -1.35
CA THR A 24 7.66 -6.11 -1.71
C THR A 24 7.02 -5.54 -0.45
N THR A 25 7.11 -4.23 -0.27
CA THR A 25 6.43 -3.52 0.81
C THR A 25 5.16 -2.87 0.27
N HIS A 26 4.05 -3.14 0.93
CA HIS A 26 2.72 -2.64 0.62
C HIS A 26 2.43 -1.44 1.52
N LEU A 27 2.05 -0.32 0.92
CA LEU A 27 1.80 0.95 1.59
C LEU A 27 0.36 1.39 1.40
N LEU A 28 -0.32 1.69 2.49
CA LEU A 28 -1.58 2.41 2.51
C LEU A 28 -1.32 3.86 2.94
N VAL A 29 -1.86 4.82 2.20
CA VAL A 29 -1.82 6.25 2.53
C VAL A 29 -3.24 6.78 2.70
N ASP A 30 -3.39 7.84 3.49
CA ASP A 30 -4.64 8.60 3.57
C ASP A 30 -4.83 9.52 2.35
N GLY A 31 -5.96 10.22 2.28
CA GLY A 31 -6.27 11.17 1.21
C GLY A 31 -5.28 12.35 1.09
N ASN A 32 -4.47 12.62 2.12
CA ASN A 32 -3.41 13.62 2.13
C ASN A 32 -2.06 13.05 1.67
N GLY A 33 -1.97 11.74 1.48
CA GLY A 33 -0.73 11.04 1.12
C GLY A 33 0.15 10.70 2.32
N SER A 34 -0.39 10.76 3.55
CA SER A 34 0.35 10.33 4.74
C SER A 34 0.29 8.80 4.86
N PRO A 35 1.41 8.12 5.10
CA PRO A 35 1.42 6.67 5.29
C PRO A 35 0.69 6.29 6.58
N VAL A 36 -0.30 5.41 6.48
CA VAL A 36 -1.12 4.98 7.62
C VAL A 36 -0.94 3.51 7.98
N ALA A 37 -0.58 2.67 7.02
CA ALA A 37 -0.24 1.27 7.28
C ALA A 37 0.80 0.75 6.30
N LEU A 38 1.62 -0.17 6.77
CA LEU A 38 2.64 -0.88 6.00
C LEU A 38 2.58 -2.38 6.30
N THR A 39 2.84 -3.20 5.28
CA THR A 39 3.12 -4.63 5.43
C THR A 39 4.12 -5.06 4.37
N SER A 40 4.67 -6.26 4.49
CA SER A 40 5.59 -6.81 3.49
C SER A 40 5.21 -8.24 3.10
N THR A 41 5.61 -8.61 1.90
CA THR A 41 5.57 -9.98 1.38
C THR A 41 6.86 -10.26 0.62
N ALA A 42 7.10 -11.52 0.30
CA ALA A 42 8.10 -11.88 -0.70
C ALA A 42 7.82 -11.14 -2.03
N ALA A 43 8.84 -10.98 -2.88
CA ALA A 43 8.72 -10.22 -4.12
C ALA A 43 7.71 -10.80 -5.14
N ASN A 44 7.34 -12.06 -5.00
CA ASN A 44 6.34 -12.78 -5.79
C ASN A 44 4.94 -12.80 -5.14
N GLY A 45 4.76 -12.14 -3.98
CA GLY A 45 3.48 -12.10 -3.26
C GLY A 45 2.39 -11.34 -4.01
N ASP A 46 1.13 -11.78 -3.87
CA ASP A 46 -0.02 -11.10 -4.48
C ASP A 46 -0.38 -9.83 -3.71
N GLU A 47 -0.24 -8.69 -4.40
CA GLU A 47 -0.52 -7.36 -3.83
C GLU A 47 -1.98 -7.18 -3.40
N ARG A 48 -2.92 -7.85 -4.10
CA ARG A 48 -4.37 -7.74 -3.82
C ARG A 48 -4.75 -8.36 -2.49
N GLN A 49 -4.05 -9.44 -2.11
CA GLN A 49 -4.29 -10.12 -0.84
C GLN A 49 -3.84 -9.29 0.37
N GLN A 50 -2.97 -8.29 0.16
CA GLN A 50 -2.47 -7.44 1.24
C GLN A 50 -3.38 -6.25 1.55
N VAL A 51 -4.42 -6.02 0.75
CA VAL A 51 -5.34 -4.88 0.96
C VAL A 51 -6.11 -5.05 2.28
N GLU A 52 -6.69 -6.22 2.54
CA GLU A 52 -7.46 -6.46 3.78
C GLU A 52 -6.59 -6.35 5.04
N PRO A 53 -5.41 -7.03 5.12
CA PRO A 53 -4.51 -6.86 6.26
C PRO A 53 -4.07 -5.42 6.52
N LEU A 54 -3.93 -4.61 5.47
CA LEU A 54 -3.62 -3.18 5.61
C LEU A 54 -4.79 -2.38 6.16
N LEU A 55 -6.00 -2.65 5.67
CA LEU A 55 -7.23 -2.01 6.14
C LEU A 55 -7.53 -2.39 7.60
N ASP A 56 -7.31 -3.65 7.99
CA ASP A 56 -7.51 -4.13 9.35
C ASP A 56 -6.67 -3.34 10.37
N ARG A 57 -5.44 -2.96 9.99
CA ARG A 57 -4.53 -2.15 10.85
C ARG A 57 -5.06 -0.75 11.15
N VAL A 58 -5.94 -0.23 10.33
CA VAL A 58 -6.50 1.13 10.46
C VAL A 58 -8.02 1.13 10.58
N TRP A 59 -8.61 -0.05 10.80
CA TRP A 59 -10.06 -0.24 10.75
C TRP A 59 -10.81 0.64 11.75
N THR A 60 -10.41 0.66 13.00
CA THR A 60 -11.03 1.51 14.04
C THR A 60 -11.03 2.99 13.65
N ARG A 61 -9.95 3.46 12.98
CA ARG A 61 -9.88 4.82 12.49
C ARG A 61 -10.85 5.06 11.32
N ILE A 62 -10.99 4.09 10.42
CA ILE A 62 -11.95 4.16 9.30
C ILE A 62 -13.37 4.23 9.85
N GLU A 63 -13.75 3.35 10.78
CA GLU A 63 -15.07 3.34 11.41
C GLU A 63 -15.36 4.66 12.11
N SER A 64 -14.46 5.17 12.94
CA SER A 64 -14.67 6.44 13.64
C SER A 64 -14.86 7.64 12.69
N VAL A 65 -14.21 7.63 11.52
CA VAL A 65 -14.39 8.67 10.49
C VAL A 65 -15.72 8.48 9.77
N GLN A 66 -16.14 7.24 9.48
CA GLN A 66 -17.44 6.94 8.89
C GLN A 66 -18.60 7.42 9.78
N GLU A 67 -18.54 7.06 11.07
CA GLU A 67 -19.55 7.45 12.05
C GLU A 67 -19.64 8.97 12.22
N ARG A 68 -18.48 9.65 12.35
CA ARG A 68 -18.44 11.09 12.57
C ARG A 68 -18.85 11.91 11.36
N LEU A 69 -18.49 11.48 10.14
CA LEU A 69 -18.72 12.25 8.92
C LEU A 69 -19.94 11.77 8.12
N GLY A 70 -20.52 10.61 8.44
CA GLY A 70 -21.60 10.00 7.66
C GLY A 70 -21.21 9.69 6.19
N LYS A 71 -19.91 9.59 5.88
CA LYS A 71 -19.40 9.42 4.51
C LYS A 71 -18.86 8.01 4.31
N ILE A 72 -19.09 7.48 3.11
CA ILE A 72 -18.52 6.20 2.68
C ILE A 72 -17.06 6.44 2.30
N PRO A 73 -16.09 5.73 2.92
CA PRO A 73 -14.67 5.81 2.53
C PRO A 73 -14.47 5.26 1.12
N ILE A 74 -13.50 5.84 0.42
CA ILE A 74 -13.13 5.40 -0.92
C ILE A 74 -11.75 4.74 -0.85
N PHE A 75 -11.66 3.50 -1.30
CA PHE A 75 -10.39 2.81 -1.53
C PHE A 75 -9.97 3.00 -2.99
N GLU A 76 -8.90 3.74 -3.18
CA GLU A 76 -8.38 4.04 -4.50
C GLU A 76 -7.10 3.22 -4.78
N ALA A 77 -7.07 2.54 -5.92
CA ALA A 77 -5.92 1.75 -6.35
C ALA A 77 -5.82 1.67 -7.88
N ASP A 78 -4.64 1.34 -8.37
CA ASP A 78 -4.40 1.16 -9.80
C ASP A 78 -5.04 -0.14 -10.35
N LYS A 79 -4.96 -0.31 -11.67
CA LYS A 79 -5.49 -1.49 -12.37
C LYS A 79 -4.84 -2.82 -11.96
N GLY A 80 -3.72 -2.80 -11.27
CA GLY A 80 -3.09 -4.00 -10.71
C GLY A 80 -3.96 -4.68 -9.66
N TYR A 81 -4.76 -3.88 -8.96
CA TYR A 81 -5.68 -4.32 -7.92
C TYR A 81 -7.08 -4.69 -8.45
N ASP A 82 -7.31 -4.63 -9.77
CA ASP A 82 -8.63 -4.96 -10.36
C ASP A 82 -8.92 -6.46 -10.25
N ALA A 83 -9.75 -6.81 -9.26
CA ALA A 83 -10.26 -8.15 -9.02
C ALA A 83 -11.67 -8.05 -8.43
N ASP A 84 -12.62 -8.79 -8.99
CA ASP A 84 -14.02 -8.75 -8.56
C ASP A 84 -14.17 -9.23 -7.11
N GLN A 85 -13.34 -10.21 -6.68
CA GLN A 85 -13.29 -10.67 -5.30
C GLN A 85 -12.89 -9.53 -4.33
N LEU A 86 -11.86 -8.74 -4.67
CA LEU A 86 -11.42 -7.61 -3.83
C LEU A 86 -12.51 -6.54 -3.76
N ARG A 87 -13.15 -6.21 -4.90
CA ARG A 87 -14.28 -5.27 -4.93
C ARG A 87 -15.40 -5.71 -4.01
N GLY A 88 -15.80 -6.98 -4.08
CA GLY A 88 -16.82 -7.55 -3.21
C GLY A 88 -16.45 -7.47 -1.72
N LYS A 89 -15.19 -7.72 -1.38
CA LYS A 89 -14.69 -7.61 0.00
C LYS A 89 -14.76 -6.16 0.53
N LEU A 90 -14.36 -5.18 -0.29
CA LEU A 90 -14.42 -3.76 0.06
C LEU A 90 -15.86 -3.28 0.25
N LEU A 91 -16.77 -3.66 -0.65
CA LEU A 91 -18.20 -3.30 -0.55
C LEU A 91 -18.85 -3.87 0.71
N ARG A 92 -18.53 -5.13 1.09
CA ARG A 92 -19.00 -5.70 2.37
C ARG A 92 -18.54 -4.90 3.60
N ARG A 93 -17.40 -4.24 3.51
CA ARG A 93 -16.87 -3.33 4.54
C ARG A 93 -17.40 -1.90 4.42
N LYS A 94 -18.39 -1.64 3.57
CA LYS A 94 -18.90 -0.30 3.25
C LYS A 94 -17.81 0.66 2.76
N ILE A 95 -16.83 0.15 2.02
CA ILE A 95 -15.78 0.93 1.38
C ILE A 95 -16.04 0.92 -0.13
N PHE A 96 -16.08 2.09 -0.76
CA PHE A 96 -16.27 2.18 -2.20
C PHE A 96 -14.95 1.87 -2.95
N PRO A 97 -14.91 0.84 -3.84
CA PRO A 97 -13.69 0.47 -4.54
C PRO A 97 -13.49 1.32 -5.81
N TRP A 98 -12.73 2.39 -5.70
CA TRP A 98 -12.32 3.23 -6.83
C TRP A 98 -11.06 2.65 -7.47
N ILE A 99 -11.21 1.54 -8.21
CA ILE A 99 -10.12 0.80 -8.84
C ILE A 99 -10.34 0.83 -10.34
N CYS A 100 -9.30 1.22 -11.13
CA CYS A 100 -9.39 1.18 -12.59
C CYS A 100 -9.59 -0.25 -13.08
N ARG A 101 -10.55 -0.45 -14.01
CA ARG A 101 -10.75 -1.75 -14.64
C ARG A 101 -9.67 -2.02 -15.67
N ARG A 102 -9.20 -3.27 -15.74
CA ARG A 102 -8.33 -3.73 -16.82
C ARG A 102 -9.12 -3.76 -18.12
N LYS A 103 -8.52 -3.29 -19.24
CA LYS A 103 -9.11 -3.44 -20.56
C LYS A 103 -9.29 -4.92 -20.87
N LYS A 104 -10.55 -5.34 -21.09
CA LYS A 104 -10.84 -6.64 -21.67
C LYS A 104 -11.03 -6.44 -23.19
N PRO A 105 -10.51 -7.35 -24.05
CA PRO A 105 -10.75 -7.26 -25.49
C PRO A 105 -12.25 -7.10 -25.77
N GLY A 106 -12.63 -6.14 -26.61
CA GLY A 106 -14.02 -5.91 -27.04
C GLY A 106 -14.93 -5.12 -26.08
N LYS A 107 -14.43 -4.57 -24.96
CA LYS A 107 -15.23 -3.70 -24.07
C LYS A 107 -14.68 -2.28 -24.01
N MET A 108 -15.57 -1.29 -24.17
CA MET A 108 -15.24 0.12 -23.88
C MET A 108 -14.95 0.28 -22.40
N VAL A 109 -13.84 0.95 -22.09
CA VAL A 109 -13.45 1.25 -20.69
C VAL A 109 -13.84 2.70 -20.41
N GLU A 110 -14.69 2.91 -19.42
CA GLU A 110 -14.98 4.25 -18.91
C GLU A 110 -13.70 4.95 -18.46
N LYS A 111 -13.53 6.21 -18.87
CA LYS A 111 -12.38 7.06 -18.51
C LYS A 111 -12.40 7.44 -17.03
N ILE A 112 -12.05 6.52 -16.13
CA ILE A 112 -11.75 6.83 -14.72
C ILE A 112 -10.28 7.29 -14.56
N GLU A 113 -9.51 7.34 -15.64
CA GLU A 113 -8.06 7.56 -15.62
C GLU A 113 -7.59 8.92 -15.08
N SER A 114 -8.43 9.96 -15.10
CA SER A 114 -7.98 11.33 -14.76
C SER A 114 -7.76 11.55 -13.27
N THR A 115 -8.55 10.92 -12.41
CA THR A 115 -8.49 11.12 -10.95
C THR A 115 -7.30 10.38 -10.34
N LEU A 116 -7.01 9.15 -10.79
CA LEU A 116 -5.88 8.35 -10.32
C LEU A 116 -4.52 9.01 -10.58
N LYS A 117 -4.36 9.70 -11.72
CA LYS A 117 -3.13 10.46 -12.01
C LYS A 117 -2.88 11.58 -10.99
N ARG A 118 -3.96 12.20 -10.47
CA ARG A 118 -3.86 13.29 -9.48
C ARG A 118 -3.45 12.80 -8.08
N ILE A 119 -3.71 11.54 -7.72
CA ILE A 119 -3.46 11.02 -6.37
C ILE A 119 -2.22 10.14 -6.31
N ARG A 120 -1.85 9.50 -7.41
CA ARG A 120 -0.68 8.62 -7.50
C ARG A 120 0.61 9.28 -7.00
N TRP A 121 0.86 10.55 -7.33
CA TRP A 121 2.03 11.28 -6.87
C TRP A 121 2.12 11.39 -5.34
N LYS A 122 0.98 11.40 -4.63
CA LYS A 122 0.96 11.45 -3.16
C LYS A 122 1.57 10.19 -2.56
N VAL A 123 1.23 9.03 -3.12
CA VAL A 123 1.78 7.75 -2.67
C VAL A 123 3.25 7.62 -3.07
N GLU A 124 3.61 8.02 -4.29
CA GLU A 124 5.00 8.04 -4.77
C GLU A 124 5.87 8.96 -3.90
N ARG A 125 5.34 10.10 -3.47
CA ARG A 125 6.01 11.00 -2.53
C ARG A 125 6.25 10.34 -1.18
N ALA A 126 5.25 9.65 -0.62
CA ALA A 126 5.40 8.94 0.65
C ALA A 126 6.45 7.83 0.56
N ILE A 127 6.46 7.05 -0.53
CA ILE A 127 7.48 6.03 -0.80
C ILE A 127 8.86 6.67 -0.90
N SER A 128 9.01 7.73 -1.69
CA SER A 128 10.28 8.44 -1.87
C SER A 128 10.81 9.00 -0.56
N TRP A 129 9.92 9.55 0.29
CA TRP A 129 10.30 10.04 1.61
C TRP A 129 10.83 8.89 2.49
N LEU A 130 10.08 7.79 2.57
CA LEU A 130 10.47 6.62 3.35
C LEU A 130 11.84 6.06 2.90
N GLN A 131 12.05 5.88 1.61
CA GLN A 131 13.28 5.31 1.06
C GLN A 131 14.49 6.26 1.16
N ARG A 132 14.28 7.58 1.07
CA ARG A 132 15.35 8.58 1.22
C ARG A 132 15.76 8.74 2.69
N LYS A 133 14.79 8.82 3.59
CA LYS A 133 15.05 8.94 5.04
C LYS A 133 15.68 7.67 5.60
N PHE A 134 15.21 6.51 5.13
CA PHE A 134 15.65 5.20 5.60
C PHE A 134 16.20 4.38 4.43
N ARG A 135 17.50 4.50 4.16
CA ARG A 135 18.17 3.78 3.05
C ARG A 135 18.01 2.26 3.13
N ARG A 136 17.85 1.71 4.34
CA ARG A 136 17.56 0.29 4.54
C ARG A 136 16.22 -0.16 3.93
N LEU A 137 15.26 0.75 3.76
CA LEU A 137 14.01 0.42 3.07
C LEU A 137 14.16 0.28 1.55
N ALA A 138 15.24 0.80 0.97
CA ALA A 138 15.57 0.58 -0.44
C ALA A 138 16.34 -0.74 -0.65
N LEU A 139 17.13 -1.16 0.34
CA LEU A 139 17.98 -2.34 0.28
C LEU A 139 17.88 -3.13 1.60
N ARG A 140 17.27 -4.31 1.52
CA ARG A 140 17.05 -5.17 2.68
C ARG A 140 18.28 -6.04 2.97
N TRP A 141 18.80 -5.92 4.18
CA TRP A 141 19.87 -6.74 4.73
C TRP A 141 19.36 -7.76 5.76
N GLU A 142 18.20 -7.50 6.35
CA GLU A 142 17.61 -8.27 7.44
C GLU A 142 17.13 -9.64 6.93
N ARG A 143 17.72 -10.71 7.45
CA ARG A 143 17.33 -12.10 7.13
C ARG A 143 15.99 -12.46 7.73
N ARG A 144 15.71 -11.99 8.98
CA ARG A 144 14.45 -12.25 9.68
C ARG A 144 13.43 -11.16 9.36
N VAL A 145 12.24 -11.56 8.96
CA VAL A 145 11.15 -10.64 8.58
C VAL A 145 10.71 -9.73 9.71
N ARG A 146 10.80 -10.20 10.96
CA ARG A 146 10.45 -9.38 12.14
C ARG A 146 11.29 -8.10 12.25
N TYR A 147 12.58 -8.16 11.97
CA TYR A 147 13.45 -6.98 11.99
C TYR A 147 13.13 -6.05 10.82
N TRP A 148 12.87 -6.61 9.65
CA TRP A 148 12.40 -5.83 8.51
C TRP A 148 11.10 -5.07 8.79
N LYS A 149 10.09 -5.78 9.34
CA LYS A 149 8.82 -5.16 9.76
C LYS A 149 9.02 -4.13 10.87
N GLY A 150 9.99 -4.33 11.77
CA GLY A 150 10.41 -3.34 12.75
C GLY A 150 10.91 -2.04 12.12
N PHE A 151 11.78 -2.12 11.09
CA PHE A 151 12.23 -0.93 10.35
C PHE A 151 11.11 -0.21 9.60
N LEU A 152 10.17 -0.95 9.00
CA LEU A 152 8.99 -0.36 8.37
C LEU A 152 8.14 0.41 9.39
N THR A 153 7.90 -0.20 10.55
CA THR A 153 7.13 0.43 11.65
C THR A 153 7.86 1.66 12.19
N PHE A 154 9.17 1.58 12.39
CA PHE A 154 9.98 2.71 12.82
C PHE A 154 9.91 3.87 11.81
N GLY A 155 9.98 3.58 10.52
CA GLY A 155 9.82 4.58 9.45
C GLY A 155 8.45 5.26 9.52
N LEU A 156 7.37 4.50 9.76
CA LEU A 156 6.02 5.04 9.91
C LEU A 156 5.90 5.94 11.15
N ILE A 157 6.41 5.49 12.30
CA ILE A 157 6.41 6.28 13.54
C ILE A 157 7.17 7.59 13.35
N THR A 158 8.38 7.53 12.78
CA THR A 158 9.19 8.73 12.53
C THR A 158 8.49 9.73 11.60
N PHE A 159 7.77 9.23 10.58
CA PHE A 159 6.97 10.08 9.72
C PHE A 159 5.93 10.86 10.53
N TRP A 160 5.19 10.16 11.40
CA TRP A 160 4.12 10.77 12.17
C TRP A 160 4.65 11.72 13.26
N ILE A 161 5.75 11.37 13.93
CA ILE A 161 6.42 12.28 14.88
C ILE A 161 6.78 13.59 14.18
N GLY A 162 7.47 13.53 13.03
CA GLY A 162 7.84 14.73 12.29
C GLY A 162 6.64 15.55 11.79
N ARG A 163 5.47 14.91 11.59
CA ARG A 163 4.26 15.62 11.17
C ARG A 163 3.48 16.24 12.34
N LEU A 164 3.62 15.69 13.53
CA LEU A 164 2.91 16.17 14.74
C LEU A 164 3.69 17.27 15.49
N LEU A 165 5.02 17.21 15.39
CA LEU A 165 5.90 18.12 16.16
C LEU A 165 6.43 19.30 15.32
N GLY A 166 6.23 19.31 14.02
CA GLY A 166 6.76 20.40 13.21
C GLY A 166 6.56 20.41 11.80
#